data_3860ed4ec26115e7545c1266b2483c20
#
_entry.id   3860ed4ec26115e7545c1266b2483c20
#
_cell.length_a   1.000
_cell.length_b   1.000
_cell.length_c   1.000
_cell.angle_alpha   90.00
_cell.angle_beta   90.00
_cell.angle_gamma   90.00
#
_symmetry.space_group_name_H-M   'P 1'
#
loop_
_entity.id
_entity.type
_entity.pdbx_description
1 polymer ?
#
loop_
_entity_poly.entity_id
_entity_poly.type
_entity_poly.pdbx_seq_one_letter_code
_entity_poly.pdbx_strand_id
1 'polypeptide(L)'
;MQRKQFLRLAGLALGGAALAPVLTACGGGDEVASSALTPVREGAASQPVTAGDLSADEIAGLLFMREEEKLAHDVYVALDALWGVLVFTNIVPSEAQHTEAVRQLILAHGLPDPAATTPPGVFMNSDLQRLYDTLVAMGQPSLIDALKVGCLIEEKDIIDIEDKKQQVLDEPDIVRVYDNLLCGSRNHLRAFNQALVTAGGVYDQPQFLSLAEWTAIADSAQERCGN
;
A
#
# COMPACT_ATOMS: atom_id res chain seq x y z
N MET A 1 -15.44 16.07 11.90
CA MET A 1 -15.87 17.09 10.92
C MET A 1 -14.69 17.95 10.45
N GLN A 2 -13.63 17.40 9.83
CA GLN A 2 -12.54 18.21 9.23
C GLN A 2 -11.64 17.38 8.28
N ARG A 3 -12.13 16.24 7.75
CA ARG A 3 -11.37 15.35 6.85
C ARG A 3 -11.28 15.83 5.37
N LYS A 4 -11.74 17.02 5.03
CA LYS A 4 -11.85 17.50 3.62
C LYS A 4 -10.85 18.58 3.20
N GLN A 5 -9.81 18.88 3.99
CA GLN A 5 -8.90 20.01 3.68
C GLN A 5 -7.54 19.65 3.08
N PHE A 6 -7.18 18.36 2.98
CA PHE A 6 -5.85 17.95 2.49
C PHE A 6 -5.61 18.23 0.99
N LEU A 7 -6.65 18.41 0.20
CA LEU A 7 -6.58 18.63 -1.26
C LEU A 7 -6.26 20.07 -1.71
N ARG A 8 -5.87 20.99 -0.81
CA ARG A 8 -5.66 22.40 -1.16
C ARG A 8 -4.23 22.93 -1.15
N LEU A 9 -3.22 22.08 -0.96
CA LEU A 9 -1.81 22.50 -0.92
C LEU A 9 -0.97 21.83 -2.01
N ALA A 10 -1.25 22.13 -3.26
CA ALA A 10 -0.35 21.84 -4.35
C ALA A 10 -0.37 22.97 -5.37
N GLY A 11 0.51 23.89 -5.19
CA GLY A 11 0.81 24.94 -6.16
C GLY A 11 2.19 25.49 -5.93
N LEU A 12 3.19 24.85 -6.54
CA LEU A 12 4.45 25.52 -6.95
C LEU A 12 5.19 24.59 -7.89
N ALA A 13 5.29 25.01 -9.15
CA ALA A 13 6.02 24.39 -10.23
C ALA A 13 7.50 24.78 -10.22
N LEU A 14 8.33 23.91 -10.83
CA LEU A 14 9.58 24.14 -11.59
C LEU A 14 10.34 22.81 -11.59
N GLY A 15 10.64 22.12 -12.66
CA GLY A 15 11.25 22.41 -13.93
C GLY A 15 12.70 21.91 -13.95
N GLY A 16 13.08 20.88 -14.75
CA GLY A 16 14.48 20.57 -15.01
C GLY A 16 14.79 19.10 -15.38
N ALA A 17 14.81 18.84 -16.65
CA ALA A 17 15.67 18.06 -17.56
C ALA A 17 16.36 16.75 -17.15
N ALA A 18 16.23 15.82 -18.05
CA ALA A 18 16.75 14.48 -18.25
C ALA A 18 18.28 14.30 -18.23
N LEU A 19 18.70 13.05 -17.96
CA LEU A 19 19.72 12.31 -18.70
C LEU A 19 19.77 10.84 -18.22
N ALA A 20 19.59 9.91 -19.16
CA ALA A 20 19.90 8.50 -19.00
C ALA A 20 21.39 8.23 -19.23
N PRO A 21 21.95 7.10 -18.76
CA PRO A 21 22.36 6.08 -19.72
C PRO A 21 22.08 4.64 -19.34
N VAL A 22 21.96 3.85 -20.36
CA VAL A 22 21.89 2.42 -20.52
C VAL A 22 23.18 1.73 -20.06
N LEU A 23 23.14 0.56 -19.43
CA LEU A 23 24.13 -0.51 -19.61
C LEU A 23 23.60 -1.91 -19.26
N THR A 24 23.98 -2.80 -20.05
CA THR A 24 23.76 -4.13 -20.49
C THR A 24 24.30 -5.24 -19.57
N ALA A 25 23.53 -6.34 -19.38
CA ALA A 25 23.80 -7.75 -19.69
C ALA A 25 24.70 -8.64 -18.83
N CYS A 26 24.29 -9.92 -18.87
CA CYS A 26 24.91 -11.21 -18.65
C CYS A 26 24.75 -11.74 -17.21
N GLY A 27 24.15 -12.89 -16.91
CA GLY A 27 24.14 -14.18 -17.58
C GLY A 27 24.70 -15.22 -16.60
N GLY A 28 24.00 -16.32 -16.31
CA GLY A 28 24.53 -17.45 -15.57
C GLY A 28 23.45 -18.30 -14.89
N GLY A 29 23.14 -19.45 -15.49
CA GLY A 29 22.24 -20.43 -14.92
C GLY A 29 22.99 -21.33 -13.91
N ASP A 30 22.21 -21.94 -13.02
CA ASP A 30 22.53 -23.26 -12.47
C ASP A 30 21.23 -23.98 -12.03
N GLU A 31 21.11 -25.22 -12.52
CA GLU A 31 20.08 -26.19 -12.18
C GLU A 31 20.27 -26.71 -10.75
N VAL A 32 19.20 -26.87 -10.00
CA VAL A 32 19.16 -27.77 -8.84
C VAL A 32 17.83 -28.49 -8.68
N ALA A 33 17.94 -29.80 -8.89
CA ALA A 33 17.26 -30.92 -8.21
C ALA A 33 15.79 -30.79 -7.75
N SER A 34 14.99 -31.58 -8.45
CA SER A 34 13.71 -32.16 -8.06
C SER A 34 13.72 -32.78 -6.66
N SER A 35 12.82 -32.32 -5.77
CA SER A 35 12.38 -33.05 -4.59
C SER A 35 10.88 -33.27 -4.61
N ALA A 36 10.51 -34.52 -4.40
CA ALA A 36 9.17 -35.08 -4.51
C ALA A 36 8.12 -34.35 -3.64
N LEU A 37 7.01 -34.01 -4.26
CA LEU A 37 5.82 -33.45 -3.60
C LEU A 37 5.02 -34.56 -2.92
N THR A 38 4.83 -34.47 -1.61
CA THR A 38 3.77 -35.17 -0.88
C THR A 38 2.42 -34.53 -1.19
N PRO A 39 1.33 -35.31 -1.35
CA PRO A 39 0.03 -34.73 -1.67
C PRO A 39 -0.50 -33.94 -0.48
N VAL A 40 -0.73 -32.65 -0.69
CA VAL A 40 -1.48 -31.79 0.22
C VAL A 40 -2.97 -32.21 0.17
N ARG A 41 -3.51 -32.49 1.35
CA ARG A 41 -4.91 -32.82 1.60
C ARG A 41 -5.78 -31.70 1.02
N GLU A 42 -6.69 -32.02 0.09
CA GLU A 42 -7.72 -31.13 -0.42
C GLU A 42 -8.52 -30.53 0.76
N GLY A 43 -8.29 -29.26 1.03
CA GLY A 43 -9.11 -28.45 1.89
C GLY A 43 -10.42 -28.14 1.19
N ALA A 44 -11.50 -28.11 1.96
CA ALA A 44 -12.87 -27.86 1.51
C ALA A 44 -12.91 -26.72 0.47
N ALA A 45 -13.50 -27.03 -0.69
CA ALA A 45 -13.75 -26.04 -1.73
C ALA A 45 -14.62 -24.93 -1.15
N SER A 46 -14.06 -23.73 -1.04
CA SER A 46 -14.83 -22.52 -0.77
C SER A 46 -15.86 -22.37 -1.90
N GLN A 47 -17.14 -22.22 -1.54
CA GLN A 47 -18.19 -21.94 -2.50
C GLN A 47 -17.82 -20.66 -3.26
N PRO A 48 -18.02 -20.57 -4.59
CA PRO A 48 -17.79 -19.33 -5.30
C PRO A 48 -18.75 -18.27 -4.77
N VAL A 49 -18.19 -17.19 -4.22
CA VAL A 49 -18.96 -15.98 -3.86
C VAL A 49 -19.45 -15.36 -5.16
N THR A 50 -20.74 -15.09 -5.26
CA THR A 50 -21.34 -14.51 -6.47
C THR A 50 -21.36 -12.99 -6.35
N ALA A 51 -21.00 -12.27 -7.42
CA ALA A 51 -20.99 -10.80 -7.49
C ALA A 51 -22.35 -10.12 -7.16
N GLY A 52 -23.40 -10.91 -6.88
CA GLY A 52 -24.72 -10.42 -6.50
C GLY A 52 -24.90 -10.15 -5.01
N ASP A 53 -23.93 -10.45 -4.16
CA ASP A 53 -24.06 -10.35 -2.71
C ASP A 53 -23.55 -9.01 -2.16
N LEU A 54 -22.65 -8.31 -2.88
CA LEU A 54 -22.11 -7.03 -2.45
C LEU A 54 -23.01 -5.84 -2.86
N SER A 55 -23.20 -4.90 -1.95
CA SER A 55 -23.83 -3.61 -2.23
C SER A 55 -22.95 -2.71 -3.12
N ALA A 56 -23.52 -1.66 -3.67
CA ALA A 56 -22.78 -0.70 -4.50
C ALA A 56 -21.66 0.02 -3.71
N ASP A 57 -21.86 0.28 -2.42
CA ASP A 57 -20.89 0.95 -1.56
C ASP A 57 -19.72 0.01 -1.20
N GLU A 58 -19.99 -1.28 -0.96
CA GLU A 58 -18.98 -2.31 -0.74
C GLU A 58 -18.11 -2.51 -1.98
N ILE A 59 -18.75 -2.62 -3.16
CA ILE A 59 -18.04 -2.69 -4.44
C ILE A 59 -17.14 -1.46 -4.63
N ALA A 60 -17.68 -0.26 -4.44
CA ALA A 60 -16.92 0.98 -4.57
C ALA A 60 -15.74 1.04 -3.59
N GLY A 61 -15.94 0.58 -2.35
CA GLY A 61 -14.90 0.46 -1.33
C GLY A 61 -13.79 -0.50 -1.74
N LEU A 62 -14.14 -1.68 -2.22
CA LEU A 62 -13.19 -2.71 -2.66
C LEU A 62 -12.35 -2.24 -3.87
N LEU A 63 -12.99 -1.60 -4.86
CA LEU A 63 -12.31 -1.04 -6.02
C LEU A 63 -11.39 0.13 -5.63
N PHE A 64 -11.79 0.96 -4.67
CA PHE A 64 -10.97 2.03 -4.12
C PHE A 64 -9.72 1.46 -3.43
N MET A 65 -9.88 0.50 -2.52
CA MET A 65 -8.76 -0.13 -1.82
C MET A 65 -7.75 -0.78 -2.79
N ARG A 66 -8.25 -1.36 -3.89
CA ARG A 66 -7.36 -1.92 -4.93
C ARG A 66 -6.40 -0.90 -5.52
N GLU A 67 -6.87 0.31 -5.79
CA GLU A 67 -6.04 1.38 -6.33
C GLU A 67 -5.23 2.08 -5.22
N GLU A 68 -5.71 2.11 -3.98
CA GLU A 68 -4.99 2.70 -2.84
C GLU A 68 -3.76 1.87 -2.45
N GLU A 69 -3.88 0.55 -2.34
CA GLU A 69 -2.74 -0.35 -2.13
C GLU A 69 -1.72 -0.27 -3.28
N LYS A 70 -2.21 -0.16 -4.53
CA LYS A 70 -1.33 0.11 -5.68
C LYS A 70 -0.63 1.46 -5.55
N LEU A 71 -1.30 2.49 -5.02
CA LEU A 71 -0.71 3.81 -4.82
C LEU A 71 0.45 3.73 -3.82
N ALA A 72 0.26 3.09 -2.67
CA ALA A 72 1.32 2.90 -1.67
C ALA A 72 2.53 2.18 -2.31
N HIS A 73 2.29 1.05 -2.98
CA HIS A 73 3.32 0.31 -3.72
C HIS A 73 4.08 1.21 -4.70
N ASP A 74 3.37 1.92 -5.59
CA ASP A 74 3.99 2.68 -6.67
C ASP A 74 4.75 3.91 -6.17
N VAL A 75 4.27 4.58 -5.10
CA VAL A 75 5.00 5.66 -4.42
C VAL A 75 6.29 5.12 -3.82
N TYR A 76 6.24 3.97 -3.12
CA TYR A 76 7.44 3.39 -2.52
C TYR A 76 8.45 2.91 -3.55
N VAL A 77 8.01 2.36 -4.68
CA VAL A 77 8.90 2.05 -5.82
C VAL A 77 9.59 3.32 -6.34
N ALA A 78 8.84 4.41 -6.50
CA ALA A 78 9.40 5.69 -6.98
C ALA A 78 10.40 6.29 -6.00
N LEU A 79 10.12 6.23 -4.69
CA LEU A 79 11.00 6.76 -3.64
C LEU A 79 12.21 5.85 -3.37
N ASP A 80 12.06 4.51 -3.52
CA ASP A 80 13.17 3.56 -3.46
C ASP A 80 14.16 3.81 -4.59
N ALA A 81 13.66 4.02 -5.82
CA ALA A 81 14.51 4.35 -6.97
C ALA A 81 15.31 5.65 -6.78
N LEU A 82 14.79 6.59 -5.99
CA LEU A 82 15.44 7.87 -5.72
C LEU A 82 16.43 7.79 -4.54
N TRP A 83 16.07 7.10 -3.46
CA TRP A 83 16.80 7.14 -2.19
C TRP A 83 17.54 5.86 -1.85
N GLY A 84 17.11 4.69 -2.36
CA GLY A 84 17.77 3.39 -2.20
C GLY A 84 17.94 2.95 -0.74
N VAL A 85 16.99 3.26 0.14
CA VAL A 85 17.08 2.93 1.56
C VAL A 85 16.25 1.69 1.91
N LEU A 86 16.78 0.86 2.81
CA LEU A 86 16.26 -0.48 3.11
C LEU A 86 14.77 -0.50 3.49
N VAL A 87 14.24 0.56 4.10
CA VAL A 87 12.82 0.57 4.49
C VAL A 87 11.92 0.48 3.27
N PHE A 88 12.19 1.25 2.19
CA PHE A 88 11.42 1.14 0.95
C PHE A 88 11.63 -0.22 0.28
N THR A 89 12.89 -0.64 0.10
CA THR A 89 13.24 -1.93 -0.52
C THR A 89 12.54 -3.11 0.17
N ASN A 90 12.38 -3.06 1.50
CA ASN A 90 11.73 -4.12 2.28
C ASN A 90 10.20 -4.05 2.25
N ILE A 91 9.61 -2.85 2.17
CA ILE A 91 8.16 -2.67 2.19
C ILE A 91 7.53 -2.88 0.81
N VAL A 92 8.19 -2.49 -0.29
CA VAL A 92 7.67 -2.68 -1.67
C VAL A 92 7.14 -4.09 -1.94
N PRO A 93 7.83 -5.19 -1.60
CA PRO A 93 7.29 -6.54 -1.77
C PRO A 93 6.05 -6.83 -0.90
N SER A 94 5.93 -6.20 0.27
CA SER A 94 4.76 -6.33 1.13
C SER A 94 3.55 -5.64 0.50
N GLU A 95 3.73 -4.42 -0.01
CA GLU A 95 2.68 -3.70 -0.74
C GLU A 95 2.23 -4.44 -2.01
N ALA A 96 3.16 -5.09 -2.71
CA ALA A 96 2.79 -5.97 -3.82
C ALA A 96 1.88 -7.12 -3.39
N GLN A 97 2.07 -7.68 -2.18
CA GLN A 97 1.19 -8.71 -1.62
C GLN A 97 -0.17 -8.14 -1.19
N HIS A 98 -0.20 -6.94 -0.60
CA HIS A 98 -1.42 -6.24 -0.23
C HIS A 98 -2.29 -5.99 -1.47
N THR A 99 -1.70 -5.37 -2.49
CA THR A 99 -2.35 -5.09 -3.77
C THR A 99 -2.87 -6.37 -4.44
N GLU A 100 -2.13 -7.48 -4.37
CA GLU A 100 -2.56 -8.79 -4.89
C GLU A 100 -3.69 -9.39 -4.06
N ALA A 101 -3.68 -9.27 -2.74
CA ALA A 101 -4.74 -9.77 -1.88
C ALA A 101 -6.09 -9.11 -2.20
N VAL A 102 -6.11 -7.78 -2.39
CA VAL A 102 -7.33 -7.07 -2.81
C VAL A 102 -7.73 -7.46 -4.24
N ARG A 103 -6.77 -7.65 -5.16
CA ARG A 103 -7.06 -8.14 -6.52
C ARG A 103 -7.76 -9.50 -6.49
N GLN A 104 -7.32 -10.42 -5.63
CA GLN A 104 -7.97 -11.73 -5.50
C GLN A 104 -9.42 -11.62 -5.01
N LEU A 105 -9.72 -10.73 -4.07
CA LEU A 105 -11.09 -10.47 -3.65
C LEU A 105 -11.94 -9.95 -4.82
N ILE A 106 -11.46 -8.94 -5.55
CA ILE A 106 -12.14 -8.39 -6.73
C ILE A 106 -12.51 -9.49 -7.71
N LEU A 107 -11.57 -10.39 -8.02
CA LEU A 107 -11.81 -11.50 -8.95
C LEU A 107 -12.75 -12.55 -8.36
N ALA A 108 -12.64 -12.86 -7.06
CA ALA A 108 -13.53 -13.81 -6.39
C ALA A 108 -14.99 -13.36 -6.40
N HIS A 109 -15.22 -12.05 -6.27
CA HIS A 109 -16.53 -11.42 -6.37
C HIS A 109 -16.94 -11.10 -7.83
N GLY A 110 -16.19 -11.54 -8.84
CA GLY A 110 -16.52 -11.36 -10.26
C GLY A 110 -16.49 -9.91 -10.74
N LEU A 111 -15.78 -9.04 -10.03
CA LEU A 111 -15.68 -7.61 -10.36
C LEU A 111 -14.51 -7.34 -11.33
N PRO A 112 -14.61 -6.29 -12.16
CA PRO A 112 -13.50 -5.85 -13.00
C PRO A 112 -12.41 -5.19 -12.14
N ASP A 113 -11.15 -5.62 -12.28
CA ASP A 113 -10.00 -4.99 -11.60
C ASP A 113 -9.69 -3.62 -12.24
N PRO A 114 -9.82 -2.49 -11.52
CA PRO A 114 -9.55 -1.16 -12.05
C PRO A 114 -8.07 -0.94 -12.39
N ALA A 115 -7.18 -1.71 -11.78
CA ALA A 115 -5.74 -1.61 -11.99
C ALA A 115 -5.18 -2.66 -12.98
N ALA A 116 -6.03 -3.47 -13.63
CA ALA A 116 -5.59 -4.58 -14.49
C ALA A 116 -4.67 -4.16 -15.64
N THR A 117 -4.85 -2.95 -16.17
CA THR A 117 -4.12 -2.45 -17.35
C THR A 117 -3.41 -1.11 -17.11
N THR A 118 -3.48 -0.57 -15.90
CA THR A 118 -2.81 0.69 -15.57
C THR A 118 -1.33 0.45 -15.29
N PRO A 119 -0.42 1.19 -15.93
CA PRO A 119 1.01 1.09 -15.62
C PRO A 119 1.32 1.67 -14.22
N PRO A 120 2.54 1.48 -13.68
CA PRO A 120 2.96 2.11 -12.44
C PRO A 120 2.74 3.63 -12.48
N GLY A 121 2.22 4.19 -11.38
CA GLY A 121 1.93 5.62 -11.21
C GLY A 121 0.69 6.13 -11.96
N VAL A 122 -0.11 5.25 -12.57
CA VAL A 122 -1.35 5.62 -13.26
C VAL A 122 -2.56 4.97 -12.59
N PHE A 123 -3.58 5.76 -12.30
CA PHE A 123 -4.78 5.36 -11.57
C PHE A 123 -6.05 5.77 -12.33
N MET A 124 -7.08 4.92 -12.25
CA MET A 124 -8.41 5.24 -12.81
C MET A 124 -9.13 6.27 -11.91
N ASN A 125 -8.92 6.19 -10.60
CA ASN A 125 -9.43 7.16 -9.65
C ASN A 125 -8.60 8.45 -9.72
N SER A 126 -9.23 9.56 -10.16
CA SER A 126 -8.54 10.84 -10.33
C SER A 126 -8.05 11.47 -9.03
N ASP A 127 -8.64 11.13 -7.88
CA ASP A 127 -8.21 11.62 -6.58
C ASP A 127 -6.93 10.88 -6.14
N LEU A 128 -6.87 9.57 -6.37
CA LEU A 128 -5.66 8.78 -6.13
C LEU A 128 -4.54 9.15 -7.11
N GLN A 129 -4.85 9.48 -8.38
CA GLN A 129 -3.83 10.01 -9.28
C GLN A 129 -3.20 11.30 -8.74
N ARG A 130 -4.03 12.26 -8.29
CA ARG A 130 -3.51 13.51 -7.71
C ARG A 130 -2.74 13.28 -6.42
N LEU A 131 -3.19 12.32 -5.61
CA LEU A 131 -2.51 11.95 -4.38
C LEU A 131 -1.14 11.35 -4.68
N TYR A 132 -1.03 10.41 -5.64
CA TYR A 132 0.25 9.86 -6.10
C TYR A 132 1.22 10.95 -6.54
N ASP A 133 0.79 11.83 -7.45
CA ASP A 133 1.63 12.92 -7.96
C ASP A 133 2.13 13.83 -6.83
N THR A 134 1.26 14.11 -5.85
CA THR A 134 1.58 14.92 -4.67
C THR A 134 2.58 14.22 -3.77
N LEU A 135 2.37 12.96 -3.42
CA LEU A 135 3.22 12.20 -2.50
C LEU A 135 4.63 12.00 -3.08
N VAL A 136 4.72 11.65 -4.37
CA VAL A 136 6.03 11.55 -5.04
C VAL A 136 6.76 12.90 -5.01
N ALA A 137 6.07 14.00 -5.35
CA ALA A 137 6.67 15.33 -5.30
C ALA A 137 7.11 15.74 -3.88
N MET A 138 6.33 15.36 -2.85
CA MET A 138 6.68 15.62 -1.44
C MET A 138 7.92 14.84 -0.99
N GLY A 139 8.14 13.63 -1.48
CA GLY A 139 9.26 12.78 -1.10
C GLY A 139 10.59 13.09 -1.85
N GLN A 140 10.55 13.93 -2.89
CA GLN A 140 11.74 14.25 -3.71
C GLN A 140 12.79 15.15 -3.03
N PRO A 141 12.44 16.16 -2.19
CA PRO A 141 13.42 17.13 -1.71
C PRO A 141 14.47 16.56 -0.76
N SER A 142 14.12 15.61 0.09
CA SER A 142 15.05 14.97 1.02
C SER A 142 14.61 13.56 1.44
N LEU A 143 15.57 12.76 1.92
CA LEU A 143 15.26 11.45 2.51
C LEU A 143 14.28 11.58 3.70
N ILE A 144 14.41 12.63 4.52
CA ILE A 144 13.48 12.89 5.63
C ILE A 144 12.07 13.11 5.11
N ASP A 145 11.91 13.88 4.02
CA ASP A 145 10.59 14.09 3.41
C ASP A 145 10.01 12.79 2.82
N ALA A 146 10.85 11.98 2.16
CA ALA A 146 10.45 10.68 1.66
C ALA A 146 9.97 9.73 2.78
N LEU A 147 10.68 9.69 3.90
CA LEU A 147 10.29 8.88 5.06
C LEU A 147 9.01 9.38 5.73
N LYS A 148 8.81 10.71 5.76
CA LYS A 148 7.53 11.31 6.21
C LYS A 148 6.37 10.95 5.27
N VAL A 149 6.62 10.88 3.96
CA VAL A 149 5.61 10.38 3.01
C VAL A 149 5.24 8.94 3.32
N GLY A 150 6.20 8.08 3.66
CA GLY A 150 5.91 6.72 4.13
C GLY A 150 5.00 6.73 5.36
N CYS A 151 5.33 7.48 6.41
CA CYS A 151 4.47 7.62 7.59
C CYS A 151 3.06 8.12 7.24
N LEU A 152 2.94 9.08 6.32
CA LEU A 152 1.67 9.68 5.89
C LEU A 152 0.79 8.68 5.13
N ILE A 153 1.37 7.86 4.26
CA ILE A 153 0.63 6.81 3.52
C ILE A 153 0.09 5.80 4.52
N GLU A 154 0.92 5.28 5.42
CA GLU A 154 0.51 4.23 6.35
C GLU A 154 -0.59 4.69 7.32
N GLU A 155 -0.55 5.94 7.81
CA GLU A 155 -1.65 6.43 8.64
C GLU A 155 -2.95 6.62 7.84
N LYS A 156 -2.85 6.97 6.56
CA LYS A 156 -4.01 7.06 5.66
C LYS A 156 -4.61 5.68 5.40
N ASP A 157 -3.79 4.70 5.04
CA ASP A 157 -4.22 3.33 4.80
C ASP A 157 -4.91 2.73 6.03
N ILE A 158 -4.36 2.92 7.23
CA ILE A 158 -4.98 2.46 8.47
C ILE A 158 -6.41 3.01 8.60
N ILE A 159 -6.60 4.31 8.41
CA ILE A 159 -7.93 4.93 8.55
C ILE A 159 -8.88 4.49 7.45
N ASP A 160 -8.44 4.44 6.20
CA ASP A 160 -9.31 4.12 5.09
C ASP A 160 -9.71 2.64 5.10
N ILE A 161 -8.78 1.72 5.44
CA ILE A 161 -9.10 0.30 5.62
C ILE A 161 -10.08 0.12 6.79
N GLU A 162 -9.89 0.79 7.94
CA GLU A 162 -10.82 0.73 9.07
C GLU A 162 -12.22 1.23 8.66
N ASP A 163 -12.30 2.37 7.97
CA ASP A 163 -13.57 2.94 7.48
C ASP A 163 -14.26 1.97 6.48
N LYS A 164 -13.51 1.36 5.55
CA LYS A 164 -14.04 0.41 4.58
C LYS A 164 -14.43 -0.93 5.22
N LYS A 165 -13.66 -1.41 6.19
CA LYS A 165 -14.00 -2.62 6.93
C LYS A 165 -15.36 -2.51 7.64
N GLN A 166 -15.72 -1.32 8.16
CA GLN A 166 -17.03 -1.12 8.79
C GLN A 166 -18.20 -1.27 7.80
N GLN A 167 -17.96 -1.16 6.51
CA GLN A 167 -18.97 -1.29 5.46
C GLN A 167 -19.19 -2.75 5.02
N VAL A 168 -18.28 -3.66 5.35
CA VAL A 168 -18.22 -5.06 4.87
C VAL A 168 -18.20 -6.07 6.02
N LEU A 169 -18.80 -5.75 7.18
CA LEU A 169 -18.75 -6.63 8.37
C LEU A 169 -19.44 -7.97 8.18
N ASP A 170 -20.37 -8.07 7.24
CA ASP A 170 -21.08 -9.29 6.84
C ASP A 170 -20.34 -10.09 5.75
N GLU A 171 -19.21 -9.59 5.23
CA GLU A 171 -18.35 -10.22 4.23
C GLU A 171 -17.04 -10.73 4.87
N PRO A 172 -17.03 -11.95 5.44
CA PRO A 172 -15.92 -12.44 6.26
C PRO A 172 -14.60 -12.64 5.51
N ASP A 173 -14.64 -12.85 4.21
CA ASP A 173 -13.43 -12.95 3.36
C ASP A 173 -12.78 -11.58 3.16
N ILE A 174 -13.56 -10.52 2.93
CA ILE A 174 -13.09 -9.14 2.82
C ILE A 174 -12.57 -8.66 4.18
N VAL A 175 -13.33 -8.88 5.26
CA VAL A 175 -12.90 -8.54 6.63
C VAL A 175 -11.55 -9.15 6.97
N ARG A 176 -11.34 -10.43 6.65
CA ARG A 176 -10.06 -11.11 6.91
C ARG A 176 -8.90 -10.48 6.14
N VAL A 177 -9.10 -10.11 4.88
CA VAL A 177 -8.06 -9.45 4.09
C VAL A 177 -7.77 -8.07 4.68
N TYR A 178 -8.79 -7.28 4.99
CA TYR A 178 -8.62 -5.95 5.59
C TYR A 178 -7.92 -6.00 6.96
N ASP A 179 -8.19 -7.02 7.78
CA ASP A 179 -7.45 -7.23 9.03
C ASP A 179 -5.95 -7.48 8.80
N ASN A 180 -5.61 -8.22 7.75
CA ASN A 180 -4.22 -8.46 7.38
C ASN A 180 -3.55 -7.20 6.82
N LEU A 181 -4.24 -6.42 5.99
CA LEU A 181 -3.77 -5.12 5.50
C LEU A 181 -3.50 -4.18 6.67
N LEU A 182 -4.47 -3.99 7.58
CA LEU A 182 -4.31 -3.17 8.80
C LEU A 182 -3.10 -3.58 9.65
N CYS A 183 -2.89 -4.89 9.80
CA CYS A 183 -1.71 -5.40 10.50
C CYS A 183 -0.42 -5.01 9.77
N GLY A 184 -0.39 -5.13 8.45
CA GLY A 184 0.73 -4.75 7.58
C GLY A 184 1.03 -3.25 7.68
N SER A 185 0.02 -2.39 7.43
CA SER A 185 0.17 -0.93 7.47
C SER A 185 0.66 -0.44 8.84
N ARG A 186 0.18 -1.02 9.96
CA ARG A 186 0.74 -0.69 11.29
C ARG A 186 2.21 -1.11 11.44
N ASN A 187 2.63 -2.23 10.85
CA ASN A 187 4.03 -2.64 10.85
C ASN A 187 4.89 -1.74 9.96
N HIS A 188 4.38 -1.33 8.81
CA HIS A 188 5.06 -0.40 7.91
C HIS A 188 5.21 0.98 8.54
N LEU A 189 4.17 1.50 9.23
CA LEU A 189 4.25 2.75 9.98
C LEU A 189 5.38 2.73 11.01
N ARG A 190 5.51 1.64 11.78
CA ARG A 190 6.63 1.45 12.72
C ARG A 190 7.98 1.49 12.02
N ALA A 191 8.09 0.81 10.87
CA ALA A 191 9.33 0.74 10.11
C ALA A 191 9.72 2.11 9.53
N PHE A 192 8.77 2.86 8.98
CA PHE A 192 9.01 4.22 8.48
C PHE A 192 9.36 5.17 9.61
N ASN A 193 8.68 5.12 10.76
CA ASN A 193 9.02 5.93 11.93
C ASN A 193 10.43 5.62 12.43
N GLN A 194 10.80 4.34 12.55
CA GLN A 194 12.15 3.93 12.95
C GLN A 194 13.22 4.44 11.99
N ALA A 195 12.98 4.35 10.67
CA ALA A 195 13.90 4.85 9.66
C ALA A 195 14.00 6.38 9.71
N LEU A 196 12.87 7.08 9.90
CA LEU A 196 12.82 8.54 10.03
C LEU A 196 13.61 9.04 11.23
N VAL A 197 13.41 8.43 12.40
CA VAL A 197 14.17 8.77 13.64
C VAL A 197 15.66 8.50 13.44
N THR A 198 16.03 7.38 12.80
CA THR A 198 17.42 7.04 12.48
C THR A 198 18.05 8.07 11.54
N ALA A 199 17.29 8.64 10.62
CA ALA A 199 17.73 9.72 9.73
C ALA A 199 17.75 11.11 10.40
N GLY A 200 17.39 11.21 11.69
CA GLY A 200 17.32 12.47 12.44
C GLY A 200 16.03 13.28 12.22
N GLY A 201 15.01 12.68 11.63
CA GLY A 201 13.70 13.30 11.44
C GLY A 201 12.73 12.99 12.58
N VAL A 202 11.58 13.66 12.55
CA VAL A 202 10.46 13.49 13.49
C VAL A 202 9.15 13.59 12.72
N TYR A 203 8.16 12.74 13.09
CA TYR A 203 6.78 12.83 12.60
C TYR A 203 5.86 13.15 13.77
N ASP A 204 5.73 14.43 14.08
CA ASP A 204 5.02 14.97 15.24
C ASP A 204 3.65 15.59 14.92
N GLN A 205 3.26 15.57 13.65
CA GLN A 205 1.99 16.10 13.17
C GLN A 205 1.28 15.11 12.24
N PRO A 206 0.75 14.00 12.78
CA PRO A 206 -0.07 13.07 12.00
C PRO A 206 -1.26 13.80 11.35
N GLN A 207 -1.62 13.39 10.14
CA GLN A 207 -2.65 14.07 9.36
C GLN A 207 -4.01 13.38 9.46
N PHE A 208 -4.04 12.09 9.72
CA PHE A 208 -5.23 11.24 9.75
C PHE A 208 -5.50 10.65 11.13
N LEU A 209 -4.47 10.15 11.80
CA LEU A 209 -4.53 9.70 13.18
C LEU A 209 -4.39 10.87 14.15
N SER A 210 -4.92 10.75 15.36
CA SER A 210 -4.48 11.62 16.46
C SER A 210 -3.02 11.29 16.83
N LEU A 211 -2.29 12.25 17.40
CA LEU A 211 -0.93 11.99 17.86
C LEU A 211 -0.86 10.84 18.88
N ALA A 212 -1.89 10.67 19.70
CA ALA A 212 -1.96 9.58 20.68
C ALA A 212 -2.11 8.22 20.00
N GLU A 213 -2.99 8.08 19.00
CA GLU A 213 -3.17 6.85 18.21
C GLU A 213 -1.89 6.51 17.43
N TRP A 214 -1.33 7.51 16.75
CA TRP A 214 -0.08 7.35 16.02
C TRP A 214 1.06 6.86 16.90
N THR A 215 1.26 7.51 18.06
CA THR A 215 2.29 7.15 19.04
C THR A 215 2.06 5.74 19.58
N ALA A 216 0.81 5.39 19.88
CA ALA A 216 0.48 4.05 20.38
C ALA A 216 0.84 2.95 19.36
N ILE A 217 0.70 3.21 18.05
CA ILE A 217 1.13 2.28 17.01
C ILE A 217 2.66 2.30 16.90
N ALA A 218 3.27 3.47 16.74
CA ALA A 218 4.70 3.63 16.47
C ALA A 218 5.60 3.05 17.58
N ASP A 219 5.15 3.14 18.84
CA ASP A 219 5.89 2.66 20.03
C ASP A 219 5.55 1.20 20.39
N SER A 220 4.58 0.58 19.75
CA SER A 220 4.22 -0.81 20.03
C SER A 220 5.14 -1.82 19.34
N ALA A 221 5.10 -3.08 19.81
CA ALA A 221 5.82 -4.17 19.18
C ALA A 221 5.24 -4.50 17.81
N GLN A 222 6.10 -5.04 16.92
CA GLN A 222 5.67 -5.55 15.62
C GLN A 222 4.62 -6.64 15.76
N GLU A 223 3.58 -6.58 14.96
CA GLU A 223 2.48 -7.53 14.92
C GLU A 223 2.79 -8.73 14.00
N ARG A 224 2.19 -9.88 14.32
CA ARG A 224 2.19 -11.05 13.43
C ARG A 224 0.92 -11.01 12.59
N CYS A 225 1.06 -10.83 11.26
CA CYS A 225 -0.03 -10.78 10.32
C CYS A 225 -0.30 -12.16 9.71
N GLY A 226 -1.54 -12.40 9.23
CA GLY A 226 -1.85 -13.60 8.43
C GLY A 226 -2.19 -14.86 9.25
N ASN A 227 -2.88 -14.72 10.38
CA ASN A 227 -3.43 -15.86 11.15
C ASN A 227 -4.82 -16.26 10.63
#